data_6c7acda4715bca935c071a187382ae3d
#
_entry.id   6c7acda4715bca935c071a187382ae3d
#
_cell.length_a   1.000
_cell.length_b   1.000
_cell.length_c   1.000
_cell.angle_alpha   90.00
_cell.angle_beta   90.00
_cell.angle_gamma   90.00
#
_symmetry.space_group_name_H-M   'P 1'
#
loop_
_entity.id
_entity.type
_entity.pdbx_description
1 polymer ?
#
loop_
_entity_poly.entity_id
_entity_poly.type
_entity_poly.pdbx_seq_one_letter_code
_entity_poly.pdbx_strand_id
1 'polypeptide(L)'
;MPAQPPQMPPTPPQAPAQPPAQPPQGAPQGQPGYGYPQQAPQPGPYGYPQQPGQPGPYGQQPGPYGQPQGGPYGGYPGQTPPPYPGQMAPVGGSAGGQKKRTALVAAVAAAVVAVAAVTTWAVVGGGDDEEPTVASPTASASSATAAPKPTESVDQGDGSGDGDKGSGEDDLNAARQEGEAKVNFLTTNDVDLPRNGSEVFGPWIVGDTVVKAMYKGVAGYSLADGTKKWSVDVPFKLCAAPAQPGANGLMVFGYEESAKDGAKCTMLQQIDLKTGKAGWKKAVPKPTGLFAFSDNTLAIGGNTVTAAGSSSAYGFSLTDGRQVFTGPTGDCKPYAYAGDATRLIAANQCRTSDPSKEQHTVSEVDPNTGKAKWTYRLAATWEVDKVYSVNPLVVSAFQREQKKWSIVALNPNGTVRSQIQGGGKDKFAPRCGGGLVIFGRNLQGCTGVAAAGDTFYMATDTSYGTSNEVVAFDLKTGKPKWRSKAPEEQQMTPLRMEGGEVLVYVAPKYDKGGAVATIAPAGGAPKILLKHPVSVAQIESGFFSAGYAYGSGTFVIAAGRVSATNDAEEKETKTMMGFSK
;
A
#
# COMPACT_ATOMS: atom_id res chain seq x y z
N MET A 1 -25.48 34.76 -54.05
CA MET A 1 -24.38 33.96 -54.55
C MET A 1 -23.79 33.22 -53.32
N PRO A 2 -23.83 31.90 -53.26
CA PRO A 2 -23.29 31.17 -52.13
C PRO A 2 -21.77 30.99 -52.26
N ALA A 3 -21.06 31.12 -51.19
CA ALA A 3 -19.61 31.02 -51.06
C ALA A 3 -19.15 29.56 -51.22
N GLN A 4 -18.05 29.36 -51.94
CA GLN A 4 -17.39 28.08 -52.14
C GLN A 4 -16.67 27.63 -50.85
N PRO A 5 -16.60 26.29 -50.57
CA PRO A 5 -15.85 25.75 -49.46
C PRO A 5 -14.34 25.77 -49.74
N PRO A 6 -13.49 25.82 -48.70
CA PRO A 6 -12.04 25.90 -48.83
C PRO A 6 -11.43 24.58 -49.32
N GLN A 7 -10.47 24.70 -50.22
CA GLN A 7 -9.71 23.59 -50.79
C GLN A 7 -8.70 23.03 -49.77
N MET A 8 -8.57 21.70 -49.74
CA MET A 8 -7.55 20.97 -48.94
C MET A 8 -6.13 21.18 -49.51
N PRO A 9 -5.11 21.19 -48.66
CA PRO A 9 -3.72 21.30 -49.11
C PRO A 9 -3.23 20.01 -49.78
N PRO A 10 -2.25 20.09 -50.70
CA PRO A 10 -1.77 18.96 -51.48
C PRO A 10 -0.96 17.97 -50.63
N THR A 11 -1.13 16.69 -50.91
CA THR A 11 -0.46 15.55 -50.35
C THR A 11 1.05 15.55 -50.66
N PRO A 12 1.95 15.20 -49.72
CA PRO A 12 3.38 15.08 -50.00
C PRO A 12 3.69 13.90 -50.93
N PRO A 13 4.78 13.93 -51.69
CA PRO A 13 5.14 12.86 -52.64
C PRO A 13 5.58 11.60 -51.92
N GLN A 14 5.12 10.45 -52.39
CA GLN A 14 5.54 9.11 -51.94
C GLN A 14 6.99 8.82 -52.32
N ALA A 15 7.72 8.24 -51.37
CA ALA A 15 9.06 7.71 -51.60
C ALA A 15 9.05 6.46 -52.48
N PRO A 16 10.13 6.21 -53.25
CA PRO A 16 10.20 5.09 -54.20
C PRO A 16 10.22 3.73 -53.51
N ALA A 17 9.53 2.76 -54.08
CA ALA A 17 9.49 1.37 -53.61
C ALA A 17 10.86 0.66 -53.75
N GLN A 18 11.27 -0.05 -52.73
CA GLN A 18 12.42 -0.93 -52.76
C GLN A 18 12.12 -2.23 -53.54
N PRO A 19 13.11 -2.80 -54.25
CA PRO A 19 12.93 -4.05 -55.01
C PRO A 19 12.89 -5.28 -54.08
N PRO A 20 12.24 -6.39 -54.48
CA PRO A 20 12.06 -7.58 -53.65
C PRO A 20 13.35 -8.36 -53.48
N ALA A 21 13.56 -8.88 -52.23
CA ALA A 21 14.67 -9.71 -51.86
C ALA A 21 14.56 -11.14 -52.44
N GLN A 22 15.68 -11.64 -52.98
CA GLN A 22 15.81 -13.00 -53.48
C GLN A 22 15.83 -14.04 -52.35
N PRO A 23 15.34 -15.29 -52.60
CA PRO A 23 15.36 -16.37 -51.61
C PRO A 23 16.76 -17.00 -51.46
N PRO A 24 17.14 -17.52 -50.30
CA PRO A 24 18.43 -18.17 -50.09
C PRO A 24 18.44 -19.59 -50.68
N GLN A 25 19.57 -19.91 -51.35
CA GLN A 25 19.87 -21.23 -51.89
C GLN A 25 20.31 -22.20 -50.80
N GLY A 26 19.94 -23.46 -51.00
CA GLY A 26 20.09 -24.56 -50.07
C GLY A 26 21.52 -25.05 -49.84
N ALA A 27 21.74 -25.67 -48.70
CA ALA A 27 22.92 -26.41 -48.29
C ALA A 27 22.77 -27.93 -48.59
N PRO A 28 23.85 -28.67 -48.80
CA PRO A 28 23.79 -30.06 -49.26
C PRO A 28 23.56 -31.07 -48.14
N GLN A 29 22.85 -32.12 -48.52
CA GLN A 29 22.53 -33.35 -47.75
C GLN A 29 23.78 -34.19 -47.45
N GLY A 30 23.87 -34.75 -46.23
CA GLY A 30 24.68 -35.88 -45.85
C GLY A 30 23.84 -36.92 -45.11
N GLN A 31 23.84 -38.14 -45.65
CA GLN A 31 23.02 -39.27 -45.20
C GLN A 31 23.67 -40.12 -44.08
N PRO A 32 22.99 -41.17 -43.56
CA PRO A 32 22.84 -41.47 -42.13
C PRO A 32 23.66 -42.68 -41.65
N GLY A 33 23.94 -42.71 -40.35
CA GLY A 33 24.54 -43.88 -39.67
C GLY A 33 23.65 -44.41 -38.57
N TYR A 34 23.23 -45.65 -38.70
CA TYR A 34 22.53 -46.46 -37.74
C TYR A 34 23.43 -46.87 -36.56
N GLY A 35 22.88 -46.92 -35.35
CA GLY A 35 23.49 -47.57 -34.20
C GLY A 35 22.53 -47.71 -33.03
N TYR A 36 22.05 -48.92 -32.82
CA TYR A 36 21.11 -49.37 -31.74
C TYR A 36 21.87 -49.60 -30.41
N PRO A 37 21.15 -49.92 -29.30
CA PRO A 37 21.40 -49.38 -27.95
C PRO A 37 22.16 -50.40 -27.06
N GLN A 38 22.77 -49.89 -25.98
CA GLN A 38 23.23 -50.75 -24.89
C GLN A 38 22.65 -50.35 -23.54
N GLN A 39 22.23 -51.40 -22.86
CA GLN A 39 21.51 -51.51 -21.61
C GLN A 39 22.29 -51.01 -20.40
N ALA A 40 21.52 -50.61 -19.41
CA ALA A 40 21.91 -50.34 -18.03
C ALA A 40 22.34 -51.63 -17.28
N PRO A 41 23.13 -51.53 -16.23
CA PRO A 41 23.10 -52.52 -15.16
C PRO A 41 22.47 -51.93 -13.87
N GLN A 42 21.59 -52.78 -13.30
CA GLN A 42 20.94 -52.62 -12.01
C GLN A 42 21.77 -53.23 -10.85
N PRO A 43 21.31 -53.14 -9.60
CA PRO A 43 22.09 -52.90 -8.40
C PRO A 43 22.29 -54.15 -7.51
N GLY A 44 23.17 -54.06 -6.52
CA GLY A 44 23.33 -55.06 -5.48
C GLY A 44 23.63 -54.41 -4.11
N PRO A 45 23.34 -55.07 -3.03
CA PRO A 45 22.80 -54.47 -1.83
C PRO A 45 23.64 -54.59 -0.52
N TYR A 46 23.18 -53.89 0.55
CA TYR A 46 23.40 -54.09 2.00
C TYR A 46 24.69 -53.60 2.66
N GLY A 47 24.47 -52.87 3.74
CA GLY A 47 25.39 -52.67 4.85
C GLY A 47 25.05 -51.53 5.80
N TYR A 48 24.21 -51.76 6.81
CA TYR A 48 24.06 -51.00 8.06
C TYR A 48 24.97 -51.62 9.13
N PRO A 49 25.09 -51.07 10.35
CA PRO A 49 25.41 -49.74 10.89
C PRO A 49 26.59 -49.77 11.90
N GLN A 50 27.10 -48.62 12.32
CA GLN A 50 27.63 -48.50 13.68
C GLN A 50 27.85 -47.03 14.14
N GLN A 51 27.19 -46.67 15.21
CA GLN A 51 27.54 -45.65 16.20
C GLN A 51 28.21 -46.32 17.37
N PRO A 52 28.79 -45.71 18.46
CA PRO A 52 29.13 -44.31 18.74
C PRO A 52 30.53 -44.14 19.41
N GLY A 53 30.92 -42.89 19.66
CA GLY A 53 32.05 -42.66 20.57
C GLY A 53 32.32 -41.18 20.86
N GLN A 54 31.84 -40.71 22.01
CA GLN A 54 32.35 -39.55 22.74
C GLN A 54 33.32 -40.05 23.86
N PRO A 55 34.00 -39.23 24.71
CA PRO A 55 34.38 -37.79 24.70
C PRO A 55 35.81 -37.53 25.29
N GLY A 56 36.15 -36.21 25.41
CA GLY A 56 36.97 -35.76 26.52
C GLY A 56 38.27 -35.01 26.19
N PRO A 57 38.82 -34.24 27.15
CA PRO A 57 39.03 -32.79 27.04
C PRO A 57 40.49 -32.33 27.33
N TYR A 58 40.68 -31.03 27.61
CA TYR A 58 41.90 -30.28 28.03
C TYR A 58 42.79 -29.79 26.87
N GLY A 59 43.29 -28.55 26.84
CA GLY A 59 43.44 -27.51 27.82
C GLY A 59 44.48 -26.50 27.31
N GLN A 60 44.38 -25.28 27.86
CA GLN A 60 45.42 -24.27 28.06
C GLN A 60 45.81 -23.24 26.97
N GLN A 61 45.49 -22.01 27.30
CA GLN A 61 46.22 -20.75 27.05
C GLN A 61 47.61 -20.75 27.74
N PRO A 62 48.58 -19.78 27.56
CA PRO A 62 48.41 -18.35 27.25
C PRO A 62 49.57 -17.63 26.47
N GLY A 63 49.32 -16.40 26.00
CA GLY A 63 50.07 -15.16 26.11
C GLY A 63 51.41 -14.95 25.37
N PRO A 64 52.01 -13.73 25.46
CA PRO A 64 51.79 -12.56 24.62
C PRO A 64 53.10 -12.00 23.95
N TYR A 65 53.07 -10.72 23.48
CA TYR A 65 54.19 -9.85 22.97
C TYR A 65 54.48 -9.95 21.48
N GLY A 66 54.53 -8.87 20.71
CA GLY A 66 55.31 -7.71 20.72
C GLY A 66 55.09 -6.87 19.44
N GLN A 67 55.01 -5.57 19.57
CA GLN A 67 55.31 -4.59 18.55
C GLN A 67 56.82 -4.46 18.37
N PRO A 68 57.37 -3.98 17.22
CA PRO A 68 57.82 -2.60 17.14
C PRO A 68 57.68 -1.94 15.75
N GLN A 69 57.32 -0.67 15.78
CA GLN A 69 57.97 0.57 15.31
C GLN A 69 58.86 0.54 14.02
N GLY A 70 58.60 1.57 13.15
CA GLY A 70 59.65 2.32 12.51
C GLY A 70 59.51 2.69 11.04
N GLY A 71 59.02 3.84 10.67
CA GLY A 71 59.43 4.96 9.92
C GLY A 71 60.13 4.83 8.51
N PRO A 72 60.48 5.95 7.86
CA PRO A 72 59.63 6.67 6.89
C PRO A 72 60.30 6.72 5.48
N TYR A 73 59.67 7.31 4.50
CA TYR A 73 60.17 8.07 3.34
C TYR A 73 59.37 7.91 2.07
N GLY A 74 58.99 9.04 1.49
CA GLY A 74 59.12 9.33 0.09
C GLY A 74 57.83 9.71 -0.63
N GLY A 75 57.53 11.00 -0.77
CA GLY A 75 56.46 11.56 -1.56
C GLY A 75 56.71 11.51 -3.07
N TYR A 76 55.67 11.67 -3.85
CA TYR A 76 55.56 12.60 -4.98
C TYR A 76 54.09 12.70 -5.43
N PRO A 77 53.67 13.84 -6.03
CA PRO A 77 52.30 14.29 -6.12
C PRO A 77 51.66 13.90 -7.46
N GLY A 78 50.36 13.69 -7.46
CA GLY A 78 49.67 13.45 -8.70
C GLY A 78 48.15 13.35 -8.60
N GLN A 79 47.51 14.44 -8.97
CA GLN A 79 46.19 14.53 -9.57
C GLN A 79 44.99 14.21 -8.68
N THR A 80 44.30 15.26 -8.28
CA THR A 80 42.95 15.31 -7.75
C THR A 80 41.93 14.87 -8.81
N PRO A 81 41.03 13.95 -8.49
CA PRO A 81 39.81 13.77 -9.27
C PRO A 81 38.78 14.84 -8.95
N PRO A 82 37.87 15.18 -9.87
CA PRO A 82 36.88 16.24 -9.68
C PRO A 82 35.87 15.90 -8.61
N PRO A 83 35.28 16.91 -7.92
CA PRO A 83 34.39 16.69 -6.80
C PRO A 83 33.03 16.16 -7.26
N TYR A 84 32.59 15.06 -6.63
CA TYR A 84 31.20 14.64 -6.65
C TYR A 84 30.35 15.68 -5.89
N PRO A 85 29.22 16.17 -6.44
CA PRO A 85 28.31 17.03 -5.71
C PRO A 85 27.37 16.16 -4.85
N GLY A 86 27.37 16.37 -3.55
CA GLY A 86 26.33 15.77 -2.69
C GLY A 86 26.68 15.41 -1.27
N GLN A 87 27.46 16.20 -0.56
CA GLN A 87 27.46 16.13 0.90
C GLN A 87 26.69 17.32 1.45
N MET A 88 25.53 17.04 2.06
CA MET A 88 24.85 18.02 2.91
C MET A 88 25.67 18.19 4.20
N ALA A 89 26.05 19.41 4.49
CA ALA A 89 26.65 19.78 5.76
C ALA A 89 25.65 19.56 6.91
N PRO A 90 26.09 19.07 8.06
CA PRO A 90 25.23 19.02 9.24
C PRO A 90 25.06 20.43 9.78
N VAL A 91 23.82 20.90 9.88
CA VAL A 91 23.48 22.12 10.63
C VAL A 91 23.71 21.81 12.10
N GLY A 92 24.68 22.50 12.69
CA GLY A 92 24.99 22.42 14.10
C GLY A 92 23.80 22.84 14.96
N GLY A 93 23.27 21.91 15.73
CA GLY A 93 22.31 22.17 16.80
C GLY A 93 23.01 22.00 18.12
N SER A 94 23.03 23.09 18.90
CA SER A 94 23.60 23.21 20.23
C SER A 94 23.13 22.08 21.16
N ALA A 95 24.09 21.50 21.86
CA ALA A 95 23.88 20.57 22.97
C ALA A 95 23.12 21.27 24.11
N GLY A 96 21.93 20.81 24.42
CA GLY A 96 21.15 21.30 25.57
C GLY A 96 19.69 20.86 25.50
N GLY A 97 19.38 19.62 25.96
CA GLY A 97 17.97 19.24 26.08
C GLY A 97 17.63 17.75 26.05
N GLN A 98 18.61 16.85 26.00
CA GLN A 98 18.34 15.41 25.84
C GLN A 98 17.79 14.70 27.10
N LYS A 99 17.93 15.26 28.31
CA LYS A 99 17.45 14.60 29.54
C LYS A 99 15.94 14.70 29.79
N LYS A 100 15.24 15.69 29.22
CA LYS A 100 13.80 15.85 29.44
C LYS A 100 12.92 15.07 28.45
N ARG A 101 13.41 14.78 27.24
CA ARG A 101 12.63 14.03 26.24
C ARG A 101 12.63 12.52 26.46
N THR A 102 13.73 11.97 26.99
CA THR A 102 13.81 10.54 27.34
C THR A 102 12.90 10.21 28.53
N ALA A 103 12.73 11.13 29.47
CA ALA A 103 11.81 10.96 30.59
C ALA A 103 10.33 10.97 30.17
N LEU A 104 9.97 11.78 29.15
CA LEU A 104 8.59 11.85 28.67
C LEU A 104 8.18 10.59 27.86
N VAL A 105 9.09 10.06 27.06
CA VAL A 105 8.84 8.81 26.30
C VAL A 105 8.78 7.61 27.25
N ALA A 106 9.62 7.61 28.31
CA ALA A 106 9.56 6.59 29.33
C ALA A 106 8.28 6.66 30.19
N ALA A 107 7.77 7.89 30.44
CA ALA A 107 6.54 8.09 31.19
C ALA A 107 5.29 7.63 30.41
N VAL A 108 5.25 7.85 29.08
CA VAL A 108 4.15 7.37 28.24
C VAL A 108 4.18 5.86 28.10
N ALA A 109 5.37 5.25 27.93
CA ALA A 109 5.51 3.80 27.90
C ALA A 109 5.15 3.15 29.25
N ALA A 110 5.51 3.77 30.36
CA ALA A 110 5.16 3.30 31.71
C ALA A 110 3.65 3.44 31.99
N ALA A 111 2.99 4.50 31.48
CA ALA A 111 1.56 4.67 31.63
C ALA A 111 0.75 3.61 30.85
N VAL A 112 1.19 3.24 29.65
CA VAL A 112 0.54 2.19 28.86
C VAL A 112 0.72 0.81 29.52
N VAL A 113 1.90 0.53 30.07
CA VAL A 113 2.16 -0.71 30.81
C VAL A 113 1.40 -0.75 32.13
N ALA A 114 1.26 0.39 32.83
CA ALA A 114 0.50 0.46 34.08
C ALA A 114 -1.00 0.26 33.85
N VAL A 115 -1.57 0.79 32.76
CA VAL A 115 -2.99 0.56 32.42
C VAL A 115 -3.23 -0.90 32.04
N ALA A 116 -2.31 -1.54 31.31
CA ALA A 116 -2.40 -2.97 30.99
C ALA A 116 -2.24 -3.85 32.25
N ALA A 117 -1.38 -3.46 33.19
CA ALA A 117 -1.17 -4.19 34.44
C ALA A 117 -2.36 -4.06 35.41
N VAL A 118 -3.00 -2.89 35.48
CA VAL A 118 -4.20 -2.69 36.33
C VAL A 118 -5.40 -3.48 35.81
N THR A 119 -5.59 -3.55 34.49
CA THR A 119 -6.65 -4.39 33.90
C THR A 119 -6.42 -5.87 34.08
N THR A 120 -5.16 -6.32 34.05
CA THR A 120 -4.81 -7.75 34.29
C THR A 120 -4.92 -8.11 35.78
N TRP A 121 -4.63 -7.16 36.67
CA TRP A 121 -4.69 -7.41 38.12
C TRP A 121 -6.14 -7.46 38.64
N ALA A 122 -7.05 -6.68 38.02
CA ALA A 122 -8.46 -6.73 38.36
C ALA A 122 -9.16 -8.05 37.97
N VAL A 123 -8.54 -8.85 37.06
CA VAL A 123 -9.08 -10.15 36.61
C VAL A 123 -8.50 -11.34 37.37
N VAL A 124 -7.34 -11.19 38.06
CA VAL A 124 -6.61 -12.33 38.68
C VAL A 124 -6.49 -12.22 40.22
N GLY A 125 -6.83 -11.07 40.83
CA GLY A 125 -6.62 -10.84 42.26
C GLY A 125 -7.89 -10.59 43.07
N GLY A 126 -8.73 -11.59 43.24
CA GLY A 126 -9.89 -11.54 44.12
C GLY A 126 -10.14 -12.90 44.79
N GLY A 127 -9.36 -13.22 45.73
CA GLY A 127 -9.57 -14.33 46.66
C GLY A 127 -8.84 -14.05 47.98
N ASP A 128 -9.61 -13.85 49.02
CA ASP A 128 -9.46 -14.51 50.31
C ASP A 128 -10.28 -13.82 51.40
N ASP A 129 -11.16 -14.62 51.95
CA ASP A 129 -11.60 -14.76 53.33
C ASP A 129 -11.87 -13.55 54.28
N GLU A 130 -13.13 -13.41 54.68
CA GLU A 130 -13.57 -13.51 56.06
C GLU A 130 -15.09 -13.38 56.17
N GLU A 131 -15.77 -14.43 56.68
CA GLU A 131 -17.05 -14.42 57.39
C GLU A 131 -16.89 -13.76 58.78
N PRO A 132 -17.88 -13.20 59.50
CA PRO A 132 -19.25 -13.74 59.64
C PRO A 132 -20.38 -12.71 59.92
N THR A 133 -21.56 -13.29 60.01
CA THR A 133 -22.73 -12.99 60.86
C THR A 133 -23.97 -12.39 60.23
N VAL A 134 -24.93 -13.23 60.38
CA VAL A 134 -26.37 -13.26 60.13
C VAL A 134 -27.16 -12.02 60.61
N ALA A 135 -28.08 -11.54 59.75
CA ALA A 135 -29.43 -11.09 60.19
C ALA A 135 -30.38 -11.05 58.97
N SER A 136 -31.35 -11.91 58.96
CA SER A 136 -32.61 -11.80 58.19
C SER A 136 -33.71 -11.30 59.10
N PRO A 137 -34.95 -11.00 58.67
CA PRO A 137 -35.47 -10.63 57.35
C PRO A 137 -36.39 -9.40 57.38
N THR A 138 -36.68 -8.79 56.24
CA THR A 138 -38.03 -8.28 56.01
C THR A 138 -38.29 -8.09 54.50
N ALA A 139 -39.32 -8.72 54.01
CA ALA A 139 -39.77 -8.63 52.65
C ALA A 139 -40.34 -7.25 52.31
N SER A 140 -39.94 -6.69 51.16
CA SER A 140 -40.74 -5.72 50.44
C SER A 140 -40.50 -5.93 48.94
N ALA A 141 -41.53 -6.25 48.24
CA ALA A 141 -41.58 -6.40 46.80
C ALA A 141 -41.21 -5.08 46.11
N SER A 142 -40.20 -5.13 45.29
CA SER A 142 -39.88 -4.10 44.30
C SER A 142 -39.51 -4.79 43.01
N SER A 143 -40.18 -4.35 41.94
CA SER A 143 -40.07 -4.71 40.55
C SER A 143 -38.64 -5.14 40.12
N ALA A 144 -38.52 -6.34 39.59
CA ALA A 144 -37.33 -6.86 38.99
C ALA A 144 -36.98 -6.01 37.75
N THR A 145 -35.95 -5.17 37.91
CA THR A 145 -35.19 -4.64 36.78
C THR A 145 -34.36 -5.81 36.28
N ALA A 146 -34.58 -6.23 35.04
CA ALA A 146 -33.82 -7.28 34.41
C ALA A 146 -32.32 -6.92 34.49
N ALA A 147 -31.51 -7.86 34.99
CA ALA A 147 -30.06 -7.76 34.95
C ALA A 147 -29.64 -7.60 33.47
N PRO A 148 -28.67 -6.73 33.17
CA PRO A 148 -28.14 -6.64 31.82
C PRO A 148 -27.61 -8.02 31.41
N LYS A 149 -28.08 -8.53 30.29
CA LYS A 149 -27.51 -9.71 29.66
C LYS A 149 -25.99 -9.50 29.46
N PRO A 150 -25.15 -10.51 29.69
CA PRO A 150 -23.77 -10.42 29.30
C PRO A 150 -23.70 -10.05 27.83
N THR A 151 -22.98 -9.01 27.52
CA THR A 151 -22.72 -8.61 26.12
C THR A 151 -21.90 -9.71 25.47
N GLU A 152 -22.50 -10.43 24.52
CA GLU A 152 -21.79 -11.47 23.79
C GLU A 152 -20.64 -10.82 23.01
N SER A 153 -19.46 -11.41 23.08
CA SER A 153 -18.30 -10.97 22.30
C SER A 153 -18.48 -11.37 20.84
N VAL A 154 -17.87 -10.61 19.92
CA VAL A 154 -17.81 -10.97 18.49
C VAL A 154 -17.30 -12.40 18.33
N ASP A 155 -17.98 -13.21 17.58
CA ASP A 155 -17.62 -14.59 17.30
C ASP A 155 -16.52 -14.70 16.22
N GLN A 156 -16.30 -15.87 15.62
CA GLN A 156 -15.29 -16.07 14.58
C GLN A 156 -15.73 -15.68 13.18
N GLY A 157 -16.98 -15.27 13.00
CA GLY A 157 -17.57 -14.83 11.76
C GLY A 157 -17.39 -15.77 10.58
N ASP A 158 -18.44 -16.09 9.86
CA ASP A 158 -18.37 -16.99 8.68
C ASP A 158 -18.29 -16.21 7.35
N GLY A 159 -18.46 -14.89 7.41
CA GLY A 159 -18.48 -14.02 6.24
C GLY A 159 -19.86 -13.93 5.59
N SER A 160 -20.89 -14.58 6.14
CA SER A 160 -22.27 -14.38 5.72
C SER A 160 -22.77 -13.01 6.22
N GLY A 161 -23.68 -12.41 5.51
CA GLY A 161 -24.31 -11.15 5.90
C GLY A 161 -25.73 -11.13 5.40
N ASP A 162 -26.66 -10.71 6.24
CA ASP A 162 -28.00 -10.34 5.81
C ASP A 162 -27.89 -9.07 4.97
N GLY A 163 -28.12 -9.20 3.67
CA GLY A 163 -27.96 -8.11 2.72
C GLY A 163 -28.62 -6.83 3.17
N ASP A 164 -27.86 -5.81 3.03
CA ASP A 164 -28.11 -4.38 3.01
C ASP A 164 -29.48 -3.90 3.46
N LYS A 165 -29.54 -3.49 4.71
CA LYS A 165 -30.44 -2.41 5.11
C LYS A 165 -29.59 -1.15 5.08
N GLY A 166 -29.66 -0.39 3.97
CA GLY A 166 -29.20 0.99 3.99
C GLY A 166 -29.77 1.63 5.26
N SER A 167 -28.91 2.26 6.05
CA SER A 167 -29.29 2.90 7.31
C SER A 167 -30.32 3.99 7.05
N GLY A 168 -31.58 3.61 7.04
CA GLY A 168 -32.67 4.46 6.64
C GLY A 168 -33.57 4.81 7.81
N GLU A 169 -33.08 5.42 8.88
CA GLU A 169 -33.99 6.00 9.86
C GLU A 169 -33.74 7.49 10.14
N ASP A 170 -32.54 8.00 9.89
CA ASP A 170 -32.28 9.43 9.99
C ASP A 170 -32.12 10.06 8.61
N ASP A 171 -32.92 11.03 8.25
CA ASP A 171 -32.71 11.83 7.05
C ASP A 171 -31.42 12.67 7.23
N LEU A 172 -30.29 12.09 6.82
CA LEU A 172 -28.95 12.73 6.88
C LEU A 172 -28.91 14.08 6.15
N ASN A 173 -29.91 14.38 5.33
CA ASN A 173 -30.04 15.61 4.58
C ASN A 173 -31.01 16.62 5.22
N ALA A 174 -31.75 16.28 6.29
CA ALA A 174 -32.73 17.15 6.90
C ALA A 174 -32.16 18.51 7.35
N ALA A 175 -30.92 18.51 7.87
CA ALA A 175 -30.24 19.72 8.32
C ALA A 175 -29.24 20.29 7.28
N ARG A 176 -29.26 19.82 6.02
CA ARG A 176 -28.41 20.29 4.94
C ARG A 176 -28.76 21.73 4.58
N GLN A 177 -27.72 22.56 4.45
CA GLN A 177 -27.86 23.97 4.06
C GLN A 177 -27.78 24.11 2.54
N GLU A 178 -28.28 25.23 2.02
CA GLU A 178 -28.15 25.58 0.61
C GLU A 178 -26.65 25.62 0.21
N GLY A 179 -26.32 25.03 -0.95
CA GLY A 179 -24.94 24.91 -1.47
C GLY A 179 -24.10 23.78 -0.86
N GLU A 180 -24.63 23.04 0.12
CA GLU A 180 -23.99 21.84 0.63
C GLU A 180 -24.33 20.62 -0.23
N ALA A 181 -23.40 19.67 -0.30
CA ALA A 181 -23.57 18.40 -0.99
C ALA A 181 -24.68 17.56 -0.33
N LYS A 182 -25.35 16.75 -1.13
CA LYS A 182 -26.26 15.73 -0.62
C LYS A 182 -25.45 14.54 -0.11
N VAL A 183 -25.84 13.97 1.02
CA VAL A 183 -25.44 12.63 1.44
C VAL A 183 -26.27 11.65 0.62
N ASN A 184 -25.62 10.91 -0.29
CA ASN A 184 -26.31 9.93 -1.13
C ASN A 184 -26.66 8.67 -0.35
N PHE A 185 -25.71 8.24 0.48
CA PHE A 185 -25.86 7.04 1.30
C PHE A 185 -24.89 7.03 2.48
N LEU A 186 -25.26 6.25 3.48
CA LEU A 186 -24.40 5.79 4.57
C LEU A 186 -24.65 4.29 4.73
N THR A 187 -23.63 3.45 4.50
CA THR A 187 -23.76 2.01 4.65
C THR A 187 -23.17 1.53 5.97
N THR A 188 -23.80 0.55 6.58
CA THR A 188 -23.27 -0.17 7.73
C THR A 188 -22.59 -1.46 7.30
N ASN A 189 -22.05 -2.20 8.27
CA ASN A 189 -21.44 -3.50 8.00
C ASN A 189 -22.54 -4.55 7.72
N ASP A 190 -22.36 -5.25 6.61
CA ASP A 190 -23.23 -6.30 6.10
C ASP A 190 -22.52 -7.66 5.98
N VAL A 191 -21.39 -7.82 6.67
CA VAL A 191 -20.53 -9.02 6.63
C VAL A 191 -20.26 -9.45 8.05
N ASP A 192 -20.50 -10.72 8.35
CA ASP A 192 -20.14 -11.35 9.59
C ASP A 192 -18.63 -11.55 9.68
N LEU A 193 -17.96 -10.84 10.60
CA LEU A 193 -16.51 -10.70 10.67
C LEU A 193 -15.90 -11.55 11.78
N PRO A 194 -14.64 -11.95 11.65
CA PRO A 194 -13.93 -12.60 12.73
C PRO A 194 -13.71 -11.63 13.89
N ARG A 195 -13.59 -12.15 15.11
CA ARG A 195 -13.40 -11.40 16.37
C ARG A 195 -12.43 -10.20 16.27
N ASN A 196 -11.39 -10.31 15.46
CA ASN A 196 -10.40 -9.25 15.27
C ASN A 196 -10.80 -8.25 14.17
N GLY A 197 -12.00 -8.36 13.60
CA GLY A 197 -12.45 -7.55 12.49
C GLY A 197 -11.67 -7.81 11.20
N SER A 198 -11.88 -6.98 10.19
CA SER A 198 -11.22 -7.11 8.89
C SER A 198 -10.75 -5.76 8.35
N GLU A 199 -9.66 -5.79 7.58
CA GLU A 199 -9.27 -4.67 6.71
C GLU A 199 -10.29 -4.52 5.59
N VAL A 200 -10.49 -3.27 5.15
CA VAL A 200 -11.30 -2.92 3.98
C VAL A 200 -10.36 -2.45 2.88
N PHE A 201 -10.46 -3.06 1.72
CA PHE A 201 -9.76 -2.65 0.51
C PHE A 201 -10.66 -1.77 -0.36
N GLY A 202 -10.08 -0.74 -0.97
CA GLY A 202 -10.81 0.24 -1.75
C GLY A 202 -11.00 1.56 -0.97
N PRO A 203 -12.03 2.36 -1.26
CA PRO A 203 -13.04 2.14 -2.31
C PRO A 203 -12.51 2.41 -3.74
N TRP A 204 -13.10 1.75 -4.74
CA TRP A 204 -12.84 2.02 -6.16
C TRP A 204 -14.14 2.39 -6.86
N ILE A 205 -14.13 3.45 -7.68
CA ILE A 205 -15.27 3.85 -8.50
C ILE A 205 -15.04 3.40 -9.94
N VAL A 206 -15.99 2.65 -10.47
CA VAL A 206 -16.00 2.20 -11.88
C VAL A 206 -17.40 2.45 -12.45
N GLY A 207 -17.51 3.47 -13.32
CA GLY A 207 -18.80 3.92 -13.83
C GLY A 207 -19.67 4.53 -12.71
N ASP A 208 -20.85 3.95 -12.52
CA ASP A 208 -21.82 4.34 -11.48
C ASP A 208 -21.78 3.46 -10.23
N THR A 209 -20.72 2.69 -10.06
CA THR A 209 -20.56 1.70 -9.01
C THR A 209 -19.35 2.01 -8.16
N VAL A 210 -19.50 2.03 -6.84
CA VAL A 210 -18.40 2.01 -5.88
C VAL A 210 -18.21 0.58 -5.37
N VAL A 211 -16.96 0.13 -5.33
CA VAL A 211 -16.59 -1.23 -4.93
C VAL A 211 -15.76 -1.19 -3.66
N LYS A 212 -16.11 -2.00 -2.68
CA LYS A 212 -15.26 -2.33 -1.52
C LYS A 212 -15.01 -3.83 -1.46
N ALA A 213 -13.90 -4.23 -0.87
CA ALA A 213 -13.61 -5.62 -0.60
C ALA A 213 -13.23 -5.79 0.87
N MET A 214 -13.81 -6.78 1.53
CA MET A 214 -13.60 -7.00 2.97
C MET A 214 -13.82 -8.46 3.31
N TYR A 215 -12.96 -9.01 4.14
CA TYR A 215 -13.00 -10.38 4.65
C TYR A 215 -13.07 -11.43 3.53
N LYS A 216 -14.22 -11.98 3.22
CA LYS A 216 -14.45 -12.99 2.18
C LYS A 216 -15.27 -12.45 1.00
N GLY A 217 -15.59 -11.17 0.98
CA GLY A 217 -16.49 -10.59 -0.01
C GLY A 217 -15.89 -9.40 -0.77
N VAL A 218 -16.27 -9.30 -2.04
CA VAL A 218 -16.09 -8.11 -2.87
C VAL A 218 -17.47 -7.69 -3.33
N ALA A 219 -17.87 -6.45 -3.04
CA ALA A 219 -19.20 -5.97 -3.37
C ALA A 219 -19.20 -4.60 -4.05
N GLY A 220 -20.10 -4.44 -4.99
CA GLY A 220 -20.34 -3.18 -5.71
C GLY A 220 -21.67 -2.59 -5.31
N TYR A 221 -21.65 -1.28 -5.07
CA TYR A 221 -22.80 -0.50 -4.61
C TYR A 221 -23.08 0.66 -5.57
N SER A 222 -24.33 1.04 -5.69
CA SER A 222 -24.75 2.19 -6.48
C SER A 222 -24.20 3.50 -5.89
N LEU A 223 -23.58 4.34 -6.71
CA LEU A 223 -23.15 5.69 -6.30
C LEU A 223 -24.31 6.62 -5.97
N ALA A 224 -25.50 6.33 -6.49
CA ALA A 224 -26.66 7.19 -6.32
C ALA A 224 -27.29 7.07 -4.92
N ASP A 225 -27.31 5.86 -4.35
CA ASP A 225 -28.07 5.53 -3.14
C ASP A 225 -27.44 4.46 -2.24
N GLY A 226 -26.25 3.95 -2.58
CA GLY A 226 -25.54 2.94 -1.79
C GLY A 226 -26.14 1.53 -1.86
N THR A 227 -27.17 1.29 -2.66
CA THR A 227 -27.77 -0.06 -2.79
C THR A 227 -26.76 -1.04 -3.38
N LYS A 228 -26.71 -2.25 -2.81
CA LYS A 228 -25.82 -3.31 -3.28
C LYS A 228 -26.28 -3.80 -4.66
N LYS A 229 -25.44 -3.61 -5.68
CA LYS A 229 -25.69 -4.05 -7.05
C LYS A 229 -25.28 -5.50 -7.29
N TRP A 230 -24.19 -5.91 -6.65
CA TRP A 230 -23.64 -7.26 -6.76
C TRP A 230 -22.68 -7.56 -5.61
N SER A 231 -22.46 -8.85 -5.34
CA SER A 231 -21.39 -9.34 -4.47
C SER A 231 -20.77 -10.60 -5.05
N VAL A 232 -19.50 -10.81 -4.72
CA VAL A 232 -18.72 -12.00 -5.09
C VAL A 232 -17.99 -12.49 -3.86
N ASP A 233 -18.27 -13.73 -3.46
CA ASP A 233 -17.59 -14.37 -2.35
C ASP A 233 -16.30 -15.05 -2.83
N VAL A 234 -15.27 -14.94 -2.01
CA VAL A 234 -14.03 -15.70 -2.14
C VAL A 234 -13.96 -16.75 -1.03
N PRO A 235 -13.29 -17.89 -1.27
CA PRO A 235 -13.33 -19.02 -0.32
C PRO A 235 -12.77 -18.70 1.07
N PHE A 236 -11.76 -17.83 1.13
CA PHE A 236 -11.05 -17.49 2.36
C PHE A 236 -10.77 -16.00 2.41
N LYS A 237 -10.22 -15.53 3.53
CA LYS A 237 -9.98 -14.13 3.82
C LYS A 237 -9.14 -13.44 2.73
N LEU A 238 -9.61 -12.29 2.30
CA LEU A 238 -8.86 -11.37 1.43
C LEU A 238 -7.63 -10.84 2.16
N CYS A 239 -6.51 -10.84 1.48
CA CYS A 239 -5.22 -10.46 2.05
C CYS A 239 -4.41 -9.49 1.18
N ALA A 240 -4.79 -9.29 -0.07
CA ALA A 240 -4.13 -8.34 -0.97
C ALA A 240 -5.08 -7.83 -2.05
N ALA A 241 -4.92 -6.56 -2.40
CA ALA A 241 -5.55 -5.95 -3.57
C ALA A 241 -4.60 -4.91 -4.19
N PRO A 242 -4.60 -4.73 -5.52
CA PRO A 242 -3.91 -3.62 -6.17
C PRO A 242 -4.49 -2.27 -5.72
N ALA A 243 -3.68 -1.22 -5.82
CA ALA A 243 -4.15 0.14 -5.50
C ALA A 243 -5.24 0.63 -6.46
N GLN A 244 -5.23 0.16 -7.70
CA GLN A 244 -6.16 0.58 -8.76
C GLN A 244 -6.54 -0.60 -9.64
N PRO A 245 -7.77 -0.63 -10.19
CA PRO A 245 -8.15 -1.60 -11.21
C PRO A 245 -7.41 -1.34 -12.53
N GLY A 246 -7.40 -2.32 -13.41
CA GLY A 246 -6.99 -2.14 -14.79
C GLY A 246 -7.92 -1.17 -15.55
N ALA A 247 -7.43 -0.62 -16.65
CA ALA A 247 -8.17 0.34 -17.47
C ALA A 247 -9.53 -0.18 -17.99
N ASN A 248 -9.66 -1.50 -18.11
CA ASN A 248 -10.90 -2.18 -18.50
C ASN A 248 -11.88 -2.44 -17.34
N GLY A 249 -11.51 -2.08 -16.09
CA GLY A 249 -12.29 -2.33 -14.88
C GLY A 249 -12.05 -3.71 -14.26
N LEU A 250 -11.14 -4.52 -14.81
CA LEU A 250 -10.76 -5.79 -14.21
C LEU A 250 -9.83 -5.56 -13.02
N MET A 251 -10.03 -6.36 -11.97
CA MET A 251 -9.22 -6.35 -10.75
C MET A 251 -8.89 -7.77 -10.33
N VAL A 252 -7.77 -7.96 -9.65
CA VAL A 252 -7.39 -9.25 -9.09
C VAL A 252 -7.19 -9.09 -7.59
N PHE A 253 -7.88 -9.90 -6.82
CA PHE A 253 -7.78 -9.95 -5.37
C PHE A 253 -6.95 -11.16 -4.95
N GLY A 254 -6.08 -10.93 -3.96
CA GLY A 254 -5.39 -12.00 -3.26
C GLY A 254 -6.23 -12.48 -2.08
N TYR A 255 -6.32 -13.78 -1.89
CA TYR A 255 -6.96 -14.37 -0.72
C TYR A 255 -6.12 -15.52 -0.14
N GLU A 256 -6.33 -15.84 1.12
CA GLU A 256 -5.63 -16.88 1.85
C GLU A 256 -5.92 -18.28 1.24
N GLU A 257 -5.00 -19.21 1.39
CA GLU A 257 -5.15 -20.57 0.85
C GLU A 257 -6.03 -21.50 1.69
N SER A 258 -6.34 -21.09 2.92
CA SER A 258 -7.18 -21.86 3.86
C SER A 258 -7.73 -20.97 4.97
N ALA A 259 -8.63 -21.50 5.79
CA ALA A 259 -9.18 -20.82 6.97
C ALA A 259 -8.29 -20.94 8.22
N LYS A 260 -7.08 -21.53 8.13
CA LYS A 260 -6.18 -21.69 9.27
C LYS A 260 -5.52 -20.38 9.65
N ASP A 261 -5.32 -20.14 10.94
CA ASP A 261 -4.55 -18.99 11.40
C ASP A 261 -3.14 -19.00 10.79
N GLY A 262 -2.72 -17.86 10.27
CA GLY A 262 -1.45 -17.73 9.55
C GLY A 262 -1.44 -18.35 8.16
N ALA A 263 -2.62 -18.63 7.58
CA ALA A 263 -2.72 -19.06 6.20
C ALA A 263 -2.08 -18.04 5.25
N LYS A 264 -1.50 -18.56 4.17
CA LYS A 264 -0.69 -17.75 3.25
C LYS A 264 -1.55 -17.10 2.17
N CYS A 265 -1.21 -15.86 1.82
CA CYS A 265 -1.84 -15.07 0.76
C CYS A 265 -1.34 -15.52 -0.62
N THR A 266 -1.78 -16.70 -1.10
CA THR A 266 -1.26 -17.31 -2.33
C THR A 266 -2.30 -17.57 -3.41
N MET A 267 -3.57 -17.27 -3.14
CA MET A 267 -4.64 -17.48 -4.11
C MET A 267 -5.06 -16.16 -4.75
N LEU A 268 -5.37 -16.18 -6.03
CA LEU A 268 -5.80 -15.03 -6.81
C LEU A 268 -7.19 -15.26 -7.39
N GLN A 269 -8.04 -14.24 -7.36
CA GLN A 269 -9.35 -14.19 -8.01
C GLN A 269 -9.49 -12.90 -8.83
N GLN A 270 -9.72 -13.04 -10.12
CA GLN A 270 -10.07 -11.90 -10.97
C GLN A 270 -11.56 -11.61 -10.87
N ILE A 271 -11.92 -10.32 -10.82
CA ILE A 271 -13.32 -9.83 -10.80
C ILE A 271 -13.42 -8.62 -11.74
N ASP A 272 -14.47 -8.59 -12.54
CA ASP A 272 -14.87 -7.40 -13.29
C ASP A 272 -15.66 -6.47 -12.34
N LEU A 273 -15.08 -5.33 -12.00
CA LEU A 273 -15.68 -4.38 -11.06
C LEU A 273 -16.91 -3.66 -11.61
N LYS A 274 -17.14 -3.68 -12.93
CA LYS A 274 -18.34 -3.10 -13.54
C LYS A 274 -19.58 -3.95 -13.31
N THR A 275 -19.39 -5.27 -13.33
CA THR A 275 -20.50 -6.23 -13.39
C THR A 275 -20.56 -7.18 -12.20
N GLY A 276 -19.51 -7.25 -11.38
CA GLY A 276 -19.34 -8.26 -10.33
C GLY A 276 -19.04 -9.65 -10.89
N LYS A 277 -18.79 -9.80 -12.20
CA LYS A 277 -18.52 -11.13 -12.76
C LYS A 277 -17.16 -11.63 -12.30
N ALA A 278 -17.17 -12.77 -11.59
CA ALA A 278 -15.95 -13.48 -11.24
C ALA A 278 -15.35 -14.13 -12.50
N GLY A 279 -14.06 -13.93 -12.69
CA GLY A 279 -13.29 -14.50 -13.77
C GLY A 279 -12.39 -15.64 -13.30
N TRP A 280 -11.15 -15.67 -13.78
CA TRP A 280 -10.23 -16.75 -13.50
C TRP A 280 -9.77 -16.77 -12.02
N LYS A 281 -9.44 -17.99 -11.54
CA LYS A 281 -8.79 -18.23 -10.24
C LYS A 281 -7.43 -18.87 -10.47
N LYS A 282 -6.45 -18.53 -9.62
CA LYS A 282 -5.12 -19.10 -9.74
C LYS A 282 -4.38 -19.11 -8.42
N ALA A 283 -3.59 -20.17 -8.20
CA ALA A 283 -2.59 -20.17 -7.13
C ALA A 283 -1.30 -19.52 -7.64
N VAL A 284 -0.70 -18.65 -6.83
CA VAL A 284 0.67 -18.19 -7.03
C VAL A 284 1.61 -19.33 -6.68
N PRO A 285 2.62 -19.65 -7.52
CA PRO A 285 3.58 -20.68 -7.18
C PRO A 285 4.25 -20.40 -5.83
N LYS A 286 4.26 -21.41 -4.94
CA LYS A 286 4.83 -21.26 -3.60
C LYS A 286 6.34 -21.12 -3.69
N PRO A 287 6.92 -20.12 -3.04
CA PRO A 287 8.37 -20.04 -2.95
C PRO A 287 8.90 -21.22 -2.11
N THR A 288 10.06 -21.73 -2.50
CA THR A 288 10.76 -22.80 -1.80
C THR A 288 11.87 -22.21 -0.92
N GLY A 289 12.05 -22.76 0.29
CA GLY A 289 13.13 -22.38 1.21
C GLY A 289 12.64 -21.97 2.60
N LEU A 290 13.56 -21.91 3.55
CA LEU A 290 13.29 -21.69 4.98
C LEU A 290 12.70 -20.30 5.29
N PHE A 291 12.97 -19.31 4.42
CA PHE A 291 12.53 -17.91 4.54
C PHE A 291 11.51 -17.52 3.46
N ALA A 292 10.76 -18.49 2.96
CA ALA A 292 9.72 -18.25 1.98
C ALA A 292 8.49 -17.59 2.62
N PHE A 293 8.55 -16.28 2.84
CA PHE A 293 7.39 -15.47 3.18
C PHE A 293 6.45 -15.42 1.98
N SER A 294 5.18 -15.65 2.20
CA SER A 294 4.17 -15.87 1.18
C SER A 294 3.12 -14.77 1.12
N ASP A 295 3.37 -13.64 1.77
CA ASP A 295 2.52 -12.48 1.64
C ASP A 295 2.86 -11.75 0.34
N ASN A 296 1.96 -11.87 -0.63
CA ASN A 296 2.13 -11.25 -1.93
C ASN A 296 1.56 -9.83 -1.92
N THR A 297 2.31 -8.89 -2.47
CA THR A 297 1.79 -7.59 -2.89
C THR A 297 1.26 -7.71 -4.32
N LEU A 298 0.16 -7.02 -4.62
CA LEU A 298 -0.42 -7.00 -5.95
C LEU A 298 -0.31 -5.62 -6.57
N ALA A 299 0.03 -5.57 -7.85
CA ALA A 299 -0.02 -4.34 -8.64
C ALA A 299 -0.47 -4.66 -10.07
N ILE A 300 -1.12 -3.70 -10.71
CA ILE A 300 -1.54 -3.82 -12.11
C ILE A 300 -0.76 -2.80 -12.94
N GLY A 301 -0.09 -3.29 -14.00
CA GLY A 301 0.57 -2.45 -15.00
C GLY A 301 0.23 -2.94 -16.41
N GLY A 302 -0.36 -2.07 -17.22
CA GLY A 302 -0.93 -2.47 -18.52
C GLY A 302 -1.99 -3.58 -18.37
N ASN A 303 -1.82 -4.69 -19.08
CA ASN A 303 -2.69 -5.87 -18.97
C ASN A 303 -2.10 -6.98 -18.07
N THR A 304 -1.22 -6.63 -17.15
CA THR A 304 -0.56 -7.59 -16.27
C THR A 304 -0.81 -7.25 -14.81
N VAL A 305 -1.24 -8.24 -14.03
CA VAL A 305 -1.21 -8.20 -12.57
C VAL A 305 0.05 -8.93 -12.10
N THR A 306 0.77 -8.30 -11.18
CA THR A 306 1.93 -8.91 -10.53
C THR A 306 1.55 -9.38 -9.13
N ALA A 307 2.12 -10.54 -8.75
CA ALA A 307 2.13 -11.03 -7.38
C ALA A 307 3.60 -11.16 -6.96
N ALA A 308 4.02 -10.39 -5.97
CA ALA A 308 5.41 -10.33 -5.54
C ALA A 308 5.51 -10.36 -4.02
N GLY A 309 6.54 -11.04 -3.54
CA GLY A 309 6.91 -11.11 -2.13
C GLY A 309 8.43 -11.19 -1.99
N SER A 310 8.93 -11.40 -0.77
CA SER A 310 10.37 -11.33 -0.47
C SER A 310 11.26 -12.31 -1.27
N SER A 311 10.70 -13.38 -1.82
CA SER A 311 11.48 -14.44 -2.46
C SER A 311 11.15 -14.72 -3.92
N SER A 312 10.01 -14.25 -4.41
CA SER A 312 9.54 -14.53 -5.77
C SER A 312 8.58 -13.47 -6.28
N ALA A 313 8.52 -13.35 -7.59
CA ALA A 313 7.59 -12.47 -8.27
C ALA A 313 7.07 -13.13 -9.55
N TYR A 314 5.81 -12.91 -9.85
CA TYR A 314 5.14 -13.44 -11.03
C TYR A 314 4.27 -12.37 -11.67
N GLY A 315 4.19 -12.38 -12.99
CA GLY A 315 3.22 -11.61 -13.77
C GLY A 315 2.17 -12.54 -14.40
N PHE A 316 0.91 -12.17 -14.28
CA PHE A 316 -0.21 -12.88 -14.88
C PHE A 316 -1.01 -11.93 -15.76
N SER A 317 -1.47 -12.42 -16.90
CA SER A 317 -2.40 -11.67 -17.75
C SER A 317 -3.68 -11.33 -16.96
N LEU A 318 -4.02 -10.06 -16.94
CA LEU A 318 -5.21 -9.57 -16.24
C LEU A 318 -6.50 -10.16 -16.85
N THR A 319 -6.48 -10.47 -18.15
CA THR A 319 -7.66 -10.94 -18.89
C THR A 319 -7.94 -12.43 -18.68
N ASP A 320 -6.92 -13.30 -18.77
CA ASP A 320 -7.08 -14.75 -18.81
C ASP A 320 -6.30 -15.51 -17.72
N GLY A 321 -5.53 -14.81 -16.89
CA GLY A 321 -4.74 -15.42 -15.80
C GLY A 321 -3.53 -16.23 -16.27
N ARG A 322 -3.20 -16.23 -17.57
CA ARG A 322 -1.99 -16.88 -18.06
C ARG A 322 -0.75 -16.22 -17.46
N GLN A 323 0.17 -17.01 -16.93
CA GLN A 323 1.44 -16.50 -16.46
C GLN A 323 2.24 -15.95 -17.65
N VAL A 324 2.57 -14.65 -17.60
CA VAL A 324 3.30 -13.95 -18.66
C VAL A 324 4.79 -13.88 -18.38
N PHE A 325 5.17 -13.81 -17.10
CA PHE A 325 6.58 -13.90 -16.71
C PHE A 325 6.76 -14.44 -15.29
N THR A 326 7.99 -14.89 -15.01
CA THR A 326 8.54 -15.08 -13.68
C THR A 326 9.60 -14.01 -13.45
N GLY A 327 9.60 -13.39 -12.28
CA GLY A 327 10.63 -12.42 -11.91
C GLY A 327 12.02 -13.05 -11.91
N PRO A 328 13.07 -12.24 -12.02
CA PRO A 328 14.45 -12.73 -12.03
C PRO A 328 14.78 -13.48 -10.73
N THR A 329 15.52 -14.59 -10.87
CA THR A 329 15.97 -15.45 -9.77
C THR A 329 17.41 -15.17 -9.33
N GLY A 330 18.10 -14.22 -10.00
CA GLY A 330 19.46 -13.81 -9.69
C GLY A 330 19.60 -13.03 -8.40
N ASP A 331 20.69 -12.29 -8.26
CA ASP A 331 21.01 -11.53 -7.05
C ASP A 331 20.02 -10.40 -6.77
N CYS A 332 19.44 -9.80 -7.81
CA CYS A 332 18.41 -8.76 -7.66
C CYS A 332 17.02 -9.35 -7.89
N LYS A 333 16.20 -9.35 -6.86
CA LYS A 333 14.82 -9.86 -6.91
C LYS A 333 13.81 -8.76 -6.65
N PRO A 334 12.76 -8.65 -7.48
CA PRO A 334 11.64 -7.76 -7.18
C PRO A 334 10.84 -8.30 -6.00
N TYR A 335 10.59 -7.46 -5.02
CA TYR A 335 9.76 -7.80 -3.85
C TYR A 335 8.40 -7.10 -3.87
N ALA A 336 8.23 -6.06 -4.69
CA ALA A 336 6.97 -5.37 -4.91
C ALA A 336 6.97 -4.64 -6.25
N TYR A 337 5.77 -4.34 -6.74
CA TYR A 337 5.57 -3.55 -7.95
C TYR A 337 4.59 -2.40 -7.70
N ALA A 338 4.73 -1.37 -8.54
CA ALA A 338 3.76 -0.31 -8.74
C ALA A 338 3.44 -0.21 -10.24
N GLY A 339 2.21 0.12 -10.60
CA GLY A 339 1.85 0.20 -12.02
C GLY A 339 0.73 1.19 -12.30
N ASP A 340 0.60 1.53 -13.57
CA ASP A 340 -0.51 2.28 -14.13
C ASP A 340 -1.01 1.60 -15.42
N ALA A 341 -1.84 2.29 -16.20
CA ALA A 341 -2.40 1.73 -17.45
C ALA A 341 -1.32 1.29 -18.46
N THR A 342 -0.06 1.74 -18.34
CA THR A 342 0.99 1.57 -19.35
C THR A 342 2.32 1.09 -18.80
N ARG A 343 2.63 1.39 -17.56
CA ARG A 343 3.94 1.19 -16.95
C ARG A 343 3.89 0.23 -15.77
N LEU A 344 4.99 -0.47 -15.57
CA LEU A 344 5.21 -1.34 -14.42
C LEU A 344 6.59 -1.04 -13.83
N ILE A 345 6.63 -0.68 -12.56
CA ILE A 345 7.82 -0.31 -11.80
C ILE A 345 8.07 -1.39 -10.74
N ALA A 346 9.25 -1.97 -10.75
CA ALA A 346 9.68 -2.96 -9.77
C ALA A 346 10.58 -2.32 -8.72
N ALA A 347 10.31 -2.60 -7.45
CA ALA A 347 11.25 -2.39 -6.36
C ALA A 347 12.00 -3.70 -6.10
N ASN A 348 13.33 -3.66 -6.22
CA ASN A 348 14.16 -4.86 -6.11
C ASN A 348 15.11 -4.75 -4.92
N GLN A 349 15.35 -5.90 -4.30
CA GLN A 349 16.39 -6.12 -3.31
C GLN A 349 17.47 -6.98 -3.94
N CYS A 350 18.72 -6.51 -3.88
CA CYS A 350 19.86 -7.17 -4.49
C CYS A 350 20.83 -7.65 -3.40
N ARG A 351 21.28 -8.89 -3.52
CA ARG A 351 22.39 -9.41 -2.71
C ARG A 351 23.69 -8.75 -3.14
N THR A 352 24.53 -8.43 -2.18
CA THR A 352 25.88 -7.95 -2.42
C THR A 352 26.89 -8.98 -1.91
N SER A 353 28.18 -8.78 -2.20
CA SER A 353 29.26 -9.60 -1.65
C SER A 353 29.35 -9.52 -0.13
N ASP A 354 28.84 -8.46 0.47
CA ASP A 354 28.72 -8.28 1.92
C ASP A 354 27.25 -8.49 2.32
N PRO A 355 26.89 -9.61 2.98
CA PRO A 355 25.50 -9.89 3.37
C PRO A 355 24.86 -8.86 4.31
N SER A 356 25.69 -8.04 4.99
CA SER A 356 25.21 -6.94 5.84
C SER A 356 24.81 -5.70 5.06
N LYS A 357 25.14 -5.64 3.76
CA LYS A 357 24.88 -4.48 2.88
C LYS A 357 23.94 -4.86 1.75
N GLU A 358 22.66 -4.66 1.98
CA GLU A 358 21.67 -4.80 0.91
C GLU A 358 21.72 -3.62 -0.05
N GLN A 359 21.50 -3.90 -1.32
CA GLN A 359 21.38 -2.90 -2.37
C GLN A 359 19.95 -2.90 -2.89
N HIS A 360 19.27 -1.78 -2.81
CA HIS A 360 17.94 -1.63 -3.40
C HIS A 360 18.02 -0.94 -4.76
N THR A 361 17.12 -1.34 -5.66
CA THR A 361 16.99 -0.74 -6.99
C THR A 361 15.55 -0.52 -7.37
N VAL A 362 15.30 0.43 -8.27
CA VAL A 362 14.03 0.67 -8.95
C VAL A 362 14.23 0.39 -10.42
N SER A 363 13.34 -0.40 -11.02
CA SER A 363 13.40 -0.71 -12.44
C SER A 363 12.06 -0.47 -13.10
N GLU A 364 12.02 0.12 -14.28
CA GLU A 364 10.87 -0.04 -15.16
C GLU A 364 11.00 -1.37 -15.88
N VAL A 365 9.97 -2.16 -15.83
CA VAL A 365 9.92 -3.47 -16.50
C VAL A 365 8.83 -3.49 -17.56
N ASP A 366 9.06 -4.28 -18.59
CA ASP A 366 8.04 -4.56 -19.60
C ASP A 366 6.95 -5.44 -18.97
N PRO A 367 5.66 -5.01 -18.98
CA PRO A 367 4.60 -5.77 -18.34
C PRO A 367 4.37 -7.16 -18.95
N ASN A 368 4.73 -7.38 -20.21
CA ASN A 368 4.51 -8.65 -20.90
C ASN A 368 5.62 -9.66 -20.69
N THR A 369 6.85 -9.20 -20.37
CA THR A 369 8.02 -10.07 -20.29
C THR A 369 8.72 -10.03 -18.94
N GLY A 370 8.41 -9.05 -18.07
CA GLY A 370 9.08 -8.81 -16.81
C GLY A 370 10.54 -8.34 -16.94
N LYS A 371 11.03 -8.13 -18.17
CA LYS A 371 12.40 -7.66 -18.41
C LYS A 371 12.56 -6.20 -18.07
N ALA A 372 13.62 -5.85 -17.36
CA ALA A 372 13.94 -4.47 -17.06
C ALA A 372 14.31 -3.71 -18.35
N LYS A 373 13.68 -2.55 -18.54
CA LYS A 373 14.01 -1.57 -19.58
C LYS A 373 15.20 -0.71 -19.13
N TRP A 374 15.22 -0.39 -17.84
CA TRP A 374 16.30 0.31 -17.15
C TRP A 374 16.24 0.01 -15.65
N THR A 375 17.35 0.27 -14.95
CA THR A 375 17.46 0.10 -13.50
C THR A 375 18.21 1.27 -12.88
N TYR A 376 17.60 1.89 -11.87
CA TYR A 376 18.20 2.90 -11.00
C TYR A 376 18.62 2.25 -9.68
N ARG A 377 19.87 2.46 -9.27
CA ARG A 377 20.41 1.98 -7.99
C ARG A 377 20.32 3.08 -6.93
N LEU A 378 19.74 2.76 -5.81
CA LEU A 378 19.78 3.65 -4.65
C LEU A 378 21.19 3.67 -4.06
N ALA A 379 21.53 4.72 -3.32
CA ALA A 379 22.77 4.71 -2.54
C ALA A 379 22.73 3.56 -1.50
N ALA A 380 23.90 3.09 -1.10
CA ALA A 380 24.02 2.02 -0.10
C ALA A 380 23.22 2.36 1.17
N THR A 381 22.59 1.38 1.78
CA THR A 381 21.75 1.48 2.99
C THR A 381 20.40 2.18 2.80
N TRP A 382 20.09 2.64 1.59
CA TRP A 382 18.77 3.19 1.26
C TRP A 382 17.87 2.11 0.66
N GLU A 383 16.65 2.04 1.16
CA GLU A 383 15.61 1.10 0.73
C GLU A 383 14.51 1.85 -0.02
N VAL A 384 13.89 1.19 -1.00
CA VAL A 384 12.67 1.72 -1.62
C VAL A 384 11.55 1.57 -0.61
N ASP A 385 10.93 2.69 -0.24
CA ASP A 385 9.78 2.70 0.67
C ASP A 385 8.46 2.64 -0.10
N LYS A 386 8.21 3.63 -0.96
CA LYS A 386 6.97 3.72 -1.75
C LYS A 386 7.23 4.31 -3.14
N VAL A 387 6.29 4.07 -4.03
CA VAL A 387 6.16 4.80 -5.31
C VAL A 387 4.94 5.71 -5.19
N TYR A 388 5.18 6.99 -5.02
CA TYR A 388 4.11 7.99 -4.88
C TYR A 388 3.39 8.28 -6.19
N SER A 389 4.11 8.15 -7.30
CA SER A 389 3.56 8.29 -8.65
C SER A 389 4.35 7.43 -9.62
N VAL A 390 3.66 6.77 -10.55
CA VAL A 390 4.26 5.98 -11.63
C VAL A 390 4.57 6.87 -12.82
N ASN A 391 3.74 7.88 -13.08
CA ASN A 391 3.92 8.81 -14.19
C ASN A 391 3.43 10.24 -13.83
N PRO A 392 4.35 11.20 -13.60
CA PRO A 392 5.82 11.09 -13.57
C PRO A 392 6.28 10.17 -12.42
N LEU A 393 7.43 9.53 -12.58
CA LEU A 393 7.92 8.59 -11.57
C LEU A 393 8.53 9.34 -10.37
N VAL A 394 7.92 9.17 -9.21
CA VAL A 394 8.35 9.73 -7.93
C VAL A 394 8.44 8.61 -6.89
N VAL A 395 9.62 8.39 -6.36
CA VAL A 395 9.96 7.28 -5.45
C VAL A 395 10.35 7.82 -4.09
N SER A 396 9.77 7.26 -3.06
CA SER A 396 10.17 7.45 -1.66
C SER A 396 11.22 6.40 -1.29
N ALA A 397 12.28 6.84 -0.66
CA ALA A 397 13.35 6.00 -0.14
C ALA A 397 13.57 6.28 1.34
N PHE A 398 13.93 5.26 2.09
CA PHE A 398 14.15 5.32 3.53
C PHE A 398 15.47 4.68 3.92
N GLN A 399 16.15 5.24 4.90
CA GLN A 399 17.37 4.69 5.51
C GLN A 399 17.09 4.40 6.98
N ARG A 400 16.99 3.12 7.34
CA ARG A 400 16.52 2.67 8.66
C ARG A 400 17.39 3.14 9.80
N GLU A 401 18.70 2.92 9.70
CA GLU A 401 19.64 3.20 10.79
C GLU A 401 19.66 4.67 11.19
N GLN A 402 19.63 5.55 10.18
CA GLN A 402 19.67 7.00 10.41
C GLN A 402 18.28 7.63 10.45
N LYS A 403 17.21 6.84 10.26
CA LYS A 403 15.81 7.32 10.17
C LYS A 403 15.65 8.47 9.18
N LYS A 404 16.41 8.41 8.09
CA LYS A 404 16.36 9.41 7.01
C LYS A 404 15.37 8.98 5.94
N TRP A 405 14.69 9.95 5.40
CA TRP A 405 13.72 9.81 4.34
C TRP A 405 14.08 10.74 3.19
N SER A 406 13.90 10.28 1.96
CA SER A 406 14.20 11.03 0.73
C SER A 406 13.16 10.71 -0.34
N ILE A 407 12.88 11.69 -1.18
CA ILE A 407 12.01 11.52 -2.34
C ILE A 407 12.81 11.87 -3.60
N VAL A 408 12.83 10.94 -4.54
CA VAL A 408 13.56 11.08 -5.80
C VAL A 408 12.60 11.02 -6.98
N ALA A 409 12.65 12.00 -7.86
CA ALA A 409 12.01 11.96 -9.16
C ALA A 409 12.97 11.33 -10.18
N LEU A 410 12.45 10.42 -11.02
CA LEU A 410 13.21 9.78 -12.08
C LEU A 410 12.67 10.15 -13.46
N ASN A 411 13.58 10.30 -14.40
CA ASN A 411 13.26 10.46 -15.82
C ASN A 411 12.73 9.14 -16.42
N PRO A 412 12.07 9.18 -17.57
CA PRO A 412 11.59 7.96 -18.25
C PRO A 412 12.68 6.94 -18.58
N ASN A 413 13.94 7.35 -18.65
CA ASN A 413 15.11 6.48 -18.89
C ASN A 413 15.78 5.99 -17.60
N GLY A 414 15.20 6.22 -16.42
CA GLY A 414 15.73 5.78 -15.13
C GLY A 414 16.83 6.65 -14.53
N THR A 415 17.21 7.76 -15.16
CA THR A 415 18.16 8.71 -14.55
C THR A 415 17.46 9.60 -13.53
N VAL A 416 18.20 10.09 -12.54
CA VAL A 416 17.66 11.04 -11.57
C VAL A 416 17.25 12.33 -12.28
N ARG A 417 16.01 12.72 -12.07
CA ARG A 417 15.48 14.00 -12.54
C ARG A 417 15.75 15.08 -11.52
N SER A 418 15.36 14.84 -10.27
CA SER A 418 15.67 15.70 -9.12
C SER A 418 15.46 14.92 -7.82
N GLN A 419 15.95 15.51 -6.72
CA GLN A 419 15.62 15.11 -5.37
C GLN A 419 14.73 16.19 -4.76
N ILE A 420 13.59 15.81 -4.19
CA ILE A 420 12.64 16.75 -3.61
C ILE A 420 13.23 17.35 -2.34
N GLN A 421 13.27 18.65 -2.28
CA GLN A 421 13.83 19.42 -1.17
C GLN A 421 12.68 20.03 -0.37
N GLY A 422 12.39 19.48 0.81
CA GLY A 422 11.49 20.11 1.76
C GLY A 422 12.07 21.45 2.25
N GLY A 423 11.20 22.42 2.51
CA GLY A 423 11.64 23.67 3.14
C GLY A 423 11.95 23.40 4.62
N GLY A 424 13.21 23.37 5.03
CA GLY A 424 13.83 23.07 6.32
C GLY A 424 13.02 22.92 7.63
N LYS A 425 11.81 23.50 7.71
CA LYS A 425 10.88 23.37 8.84
C LYS A 425 9.67 22.47 8.54
N ASP A 426 9.46 22.11 7.28
CA ASP A 426 8.30 21.33 6.87
C ASP A 426 8.42 19.88 7.34
N LYS A 427 7.34 19.39 7.91
CA LYS A 427 7.11 17.98 8.12
C LYS A 427 6.09 17.50 7.10
N PHE A 428 6.32 16.36 6.51
CA PHE A 428 5.41 15.72 5.57
C PHE A 428 5.09 14.32 6.05
N ALA A 429 3.84 13.93 5.97
CA ALA A 429 3.39 12.60 6.38
C ALA A 429 2.39 12.04 5.36
N PRO A 430 2.86 11.58 4.19
CA PRO A 430 2.00 10.88 3.25
C PRO A 430 1.40 9.66 3.94
N ARG A 431 0.10 9.44 3.76
CA ARG A 431 -0.59 8.28 4.33
C ARG A 431 -0.54 7.14 3.32
N CYS A 432 0.35 6.21 3.55
CA CYS A 432 0.47 4.99 2.77
C CYS A 432 -0.10 3.83 3.60
N GLY A 433 -1.10 3.14 3.08
CA GLY A 433 -1.72 2.04 3.79
C GLY A 433 -0.68 1.01 4.26
N GLY A 434 -0.76 0.67 5.57
CA GLY A 434 -0.07 -0.44 6.21
C GLY A 434 1.45 -0.33 6.37
N GLY A 435 2.04 -1.32 7.04
CA GLY A 435 3.44 -1.39 7.45
C GLY A 435 4.50 -1.47 6.33
N LEU A 436 5.62 -2.11 6.61
CA LEU A 436 6.70 -2.27 5.65
C LEU A 436 6.25 -3.06 4.43
N VAL A 437 6.64 -2.62 3.23
CA VAL A 437 6.29 -3.26 1.94
C VAL A 437 6.69 -4.74 1.91
N ILE A 438 7.81 -5.09 2.55
CA ILE A 438 8.31 -6.48 2.63
C ILE A 438 7.36 -7.43 3.36
N PHE A 439 6.36 -6.92 4.09
CA PHE A 439 5.35 -7.72 4.79
C PHE A 439 3.99 -7.74 4.08
N GLY A 440 3.97 -7.67 2.75
CA GLY A 440 2.73 -7.81 1.98
C GLY A 440 1.94 -6.52 1.80
N ARG A 441 2.56 -5.33 1.93
CA ARG A 441 1.91 -4.05 1.72
C ARG A 441 2.21 -3.48 0.34
N ASN A 442 1.23 -2.82 -0.27
CA ASN A 442 1.40 -2.24 -1.60
C ASN A 442 2.49 -1.18 -1.66
N LEU A 443 3.26 -1.20 -2.75
CA LEU A 443 4.29 -0.21 -3.03
C LEU A 443 3.67 1.17 -3.37
N GLN A 444 2.44 1.21 -3.84
CA GLN A 444 1.70 2.43 -4.22
C GLN A 444 0.35 2.52 -3.48
N GLY A 445 -0.41 3.58 -3.75
CA GLY A 445 -1.73 3.81 -3.13
C GLY A 445 -1.67 4.77 -1.94
N CYS A 446 -0.63 5.60 -1.86
CA CYS A 446 -0.53 6.65 -0.84
C CYS A 446 -1.50 7.80 -1.13
N THR A 447 -2.12 8.34 -0.08
CA THR A 447 -2.79 9.65 -0.08
C THR A 447 -1.90 10.71 0.56
N GLY A 448 -2.25 11.97 0.38
CA GLY A 448 -1.41 13.09 0.79
C GLY A 448 -0.36 13.47 -0.25
N VAL A 449 -0.38 12.79 -1.40
CA VAL A 449 0.51 13.04 -2.54
C VAL A 449 -0.24 12.97 -3.85
N ALA A 450 0.22 13.72 -4.85
CA ALA A 450 -0.22 13.65 -6.24
C ALA A 450 0.91 14.12 -7.16
N ALA A 451 0.89 13.74 -8.44
CA ALA A 451 1.85 14.23 -9.40
C ALA A 451 1.27 14.30 -10.82
N ALA A 452 1.69 15.30 -11.58
CA ALA A 452 1.42 15.42 -13.01
C ALA A 452 2.48 16.27 -13.70
N GLY A 453 2.84 15.88 -14.91
CA GLY A 453 3.79 16.63 -15.75
C GLY A 453 5.12 16.90 -15.03
N ASP A 454 5.39 18.17 -14.76
CA ASP A 454 6.61 18.63 -14.09
C ASP A 454 6.40 18.98 -12.61
N THR A 455 5.29 18.55 -11.99
CA THR A 455 4.96 18.94 -10.62
C THR A 455 4.57 17.76 -9.75
N PHE A 456 5.12 17.72 -8.55
CA PHE A 456 4.76 16.82 -7.46
C PHE A 456 4.12 17.62 -6.33
N TYR A 457 3.07 17.13 -5.75
CA TYR A 457 2.30 17.77 -4.69
C TYR A 457 2.32 16.92 -3.43
N MET A 458 2.51 17.53 -2.28
CA MET A 458 2.53 16.82 -1.00
C MET A 458 1.97 17.71 0.11
N ALA A 459 1.15 17.10 0.97
CA ALA A 459 0.60 17.78 2.14
C ALA A 459 1.62 17.85 3.27
N THR A 460 1.69 18.99 3.95
CA THR A 460 2.44 19.11 5.21
C THR A 460 1.71 18.42 6.35
N ASP A 461 2.48 17.90 7.30
CA ASP A 461 1.98 17.37 8.56
C ASP A 461 1.85 18.49 9.59
N THR A 462 0.72 18.54 10.27
CA THR A 462 0.44 19.54 11.31
C THR A 462 -0.26 18.89 12.51
N SER A 463 -0.26 19.61 13.63
CA SER A 463 -1.03 19.18 14.80
C SER A 463 -2.54 19.24 14.53
N TYR A 464 -3.29 18.38 15.22
CA TYR A 464 -4.75 18.40 15.18
C TYR A 464 -5.28 19.81 15.51
N GLY A 465 -6.30 20.25 14.76
CA GLY A 465 -6.91 21.59 14.93
C GLY A 465 -6.15 22.73 14.27
N THR A 466 -5.08 22.45 13.53
CA THR A 466 -4.35 23.45 12.74
C THR A 466 -4.45 23.15 11.25
N SER A 467 -4.46 24.22 10.43
CA SER A 467 -4.46 24.08 8.98
C SER A 467 -3.09 23.64 8.48
N ASN A 468 -3.11 22.66 7.57
CA ASN A 468 -1.92 22.26 6.83
C ASN A 468 -1.83 22.99 5.47
N GLU A 469 -0.81 22.68 4.71
CA GLU A 469 -0.62 23.18 3.37
C GLU A 469 -0.37 22.05 2.38
N VAL A 470 -0.79 22.26 1.13
CA VAL A 470 -0.32 21.47 -0.01
C VAL A 470 0.83 22.23 -0.66
N VAL A 471 1.99 21.63 -0.73
CA VAL A 471 3.19 22.17 -1.34
C VAL A 471 3.37 21.54 -2.72
N ALA A 472 3.51 22.37 -3.75
CA ALA A 472 3.87 21.93 -5.09
C ALA A 472 5.39 22.02 -5.26
N PHE A 473 6.00 20.96 -5.76
CA PHE A 473 7.43 20.87 -6.05
C PHE A 473 7.66 20.77 -7.56
N ASP A 474 8.63 21.52 -8.05
CA ASP A 474 9.11 21.39 -9.42
C ASP A 474 9.96 20.13 -9.56
N LEU A 475 9.53 19.20 -10.41
CA LEU A 475 10.23 17.93 -10.62
C LEU A 475 11.54 18.05 -11.39
N LYS A 476 11.84 19.21 -12.01
CA LYS A 476 13.13 19.47 -12.65
C LYS A 476 14.20 19.89 -11.65
N THR A 477 13.78 20.64 -10.62
CA THR A 477 14.70 21.22 -9.64
C THR A 477 14.59 20.61 -8.24
N GLY A 478 13.48 19.91 -7.94
CA GLY A 478 13.14 19.42 -6.61
C GLY A 478 12.70 20.51 -5.63
N LYS A 479 12.61 21.77 -6.05
CA LYS A 479 12.32 22.91 -5.17
C LYS A 479 10.81 23.19 -5.08
N PRO A 480 10.33 23.76 -3.95
CA PRO A 480 8.96 24.24 -3.85
C PRO A 480 8.67 25.34 -4.88
N LYS A 481 7.50 25.27 -5.51
CA LYS A 481 6.98 26.28 -6.45
C LYS A 481 6.00 27.22 -5.76
N TRP A 482 5.05 26.65 -5.04
CA TRP A 482 4.00 27.36 -4.33
C TRP A 482 3.43 26.51 -3.21
N ARG A 483 2.61 27.15 -2.36
CA ARG A 483 1.87 26.53 -1.27
C ARG A 483 0.41 26.95 -1.34
N SER A 484 -0.49 26.03 -1.03
CA SER A 484 -1.92 26.29 -0.86
C SER A 484 -2.33 25.89 0.54
N LYS A 485 -2.83 26.86 1.30
CA LYS A 485 -3.23 26.67 2.70
C LYS A 485 -4.63 26.05 2.75
N ALA A 486 -4.83 25.09 3.63
CA ALA A 486 -6.14 24.54 3.95
C ALA A 486 -7.07 25.60 4.52
N PRO A 487 -8.39 25.45 4.41
CA PRO A 487 -9.35 26.26 5.16
C PRO A 487 -8.99 26.29 6.64
N GLU A 488 -9.44 27.35 7.31
CA GLU A 488 -9.09 27.58 8.71
C GLU A 488 -9.40 26.36 9.59
N GLU A 489 -8.39 25.92 10.35
CA GLU A 489 -8.46 24.78 11.28
C GLU A 489 -8.81 23.42 10.67
N GLN A 490 -8.84 23.30 9.34
CA GLN A 490 -9.03 22.05 8.62
C GLN A 490 -7.76 21.57 7.96
N GLN A 491 -7.70 20.31 7.55
CA GLN A 491 -6.57 19.69 6.88
C GLN A 491 -6.95 19.22 5.49
N MET A 492 -6.09 19.46 4.52
CA MET A 492 -6.24 18.97 3.15
C MET A 492 -5.35 17.76 2.91
N THR A 493 -5.92 16.77 2.24
CA THR A 493 -5.22 15.56 1.79
C THR A 493 -5.30 15.47 0.27
N PRO A 494 -4.21 15.69 -0.48
CA PRO A 494 -4.16 15.37 -1.90
C PRO A 494 -4.52 13.91 -2.16
N LEU A 495 -5.41 13.67 -3.12
CA LEU A 495 -5.87 12.33 -3.48
C LEU A 495 -5.26 11.88 -4.81
N ARG A 496 -5.40 12.72 -5.84
CA ARG A 496 -4.92 12.47 -7.20
C ARG A 496 -5.04 13.73 -8.06
N MET A 497 -4.70 13.61 -9.34
CA MET A 497 -5.04 14.62 -10.33
C MET A 497 -6.46 14.39 -10.87
N GLU A 498 -7.18 15.47 -11.07
CA GLU A 498 -8.53 15.47 -11.65
C GLU A 498 -8.67 16.67 -12.57
N GLY A 499 -8.96 16.45 -13.86
CA GLY A 499 -9.11 17.54 -14.83
C GLY A 499 -7.91 18.48 -14.96
N GLY A 500 -6.70 18.02 -14.66
CA GLY A 500 -5.46 18.81 -14.65
C GLY A 500 -5.19 19.59 -13.35
N GLU A 501 -6.09 19.54 -12.37
CA GLU A 501 -5.96 20.14 -11.03
C GLU A 501 -5.68 19.08 -9.98
N VAL A 502 -5.16 19.46 -8.82
CA VAL A 502 -4.98 18.54 -7.69
C VAL A 502 -6.30 18.40 -6.95
N LEU A 503 -6.87 17.20 -6.97
CA LEU A 503 -8.03 16.87 -6.15
C LEU A 503 -7.59 16.67 -4.71
N VAL A 504 -8.23 17.36 -3.79
CA VAL A 504 -7.97 17.27 -2.36
C VAL A 504 -9.25 16.97 -1.58
N TYR A 505 -9.12 16.17 -0.54
CA TYR A 505 -10.13 16.04 0.49
C TYR A 505 -9.79 17.00 1.64
N VAL A 506 -10.79 17.77 2.08
CA VAL A 506 -10.73 18.64 3.26
C VAL A 506 -11.45 17.92 4.40
N ALA A 507 -10.71 17.55 5.42
CA ALA A 507 -11.28 16.81 6.54
C ALA A 507 -12.29 17.67 7.34
N PRO A 508 -13.39 17.09 7.83
CA PRO A 508 -14.35 17.81 8.68
C PRO A 508 -13.74 18.15 10.04
N LYS A 509 -14.37 19.08 10.71
CA LYS A 509 -14.16 19.41 12.12
C LYS A 509 -15.52 19.37 12.83
N TYR A 510 -15.53 19.44 14.16
CA TYR A 510 -16.76 19.39 14.95
C TYR A 510 -17.86 20.35 14.45
N ASP A 511 -17.46 21.57 14.08
CA ASP A 511 -18.33 22.67 13.66
C ASP A 511 -18.23 23.01 12.16
N LYS A 512 -17.48 22.21 11.38
CA LYS A 512 -17.23 22.43 9.95
C LYS A 512 -17.35 21.10 9.19
N GLY A 513 -18.22 21.07 8.20
CA GLY A 513 -18.31 19.93 7.28
C GLY A 513 -17.01 19.70 6.51
N GLY A 514 -16.79 18.47 6.09
CA GLY A 514 -15.73 18.16 5.15
C GLY A 514 -15.98 18.78 3.78
N ALA A 515 -15.03 18.62 2.86
CA ALA A 515 -15.21 19.05 1.49
C ALA A 515 -14.31 18.27 0.52
N VAL A 516 -14.69 18.27 -0.74
CA VAL A 516 -13.82 17.96 -1.86
C VAL A 516 -13.51 19.25 -2.60
N ALA A 517 -12.26 19.48 -2.89
CA ALA A 517 -11.81 20.68 -3.59
C ALA A 517 -10.74 20.35 -4.64
N THR A 518 -10.46 21.30 -5.51
CA THR A 518 -9.30 21.25 -6.42
C THR A 518 -8.39 22.42 -6.20
N ILE A 519 -7.09 22.23 -6.45
CA ILE A 519 -6.09 23.28 -6.46
C ILE A 519 -5.53 23.37 -7.89
N ALA A 520 -5.57 24.58 -8.46
CA ALA A 520 -5.07 24.83 -9.80
C ALA A 520 -3.54 24.58 -9.90
N PRO A 521 -3.00 24.22 -11.08
CA PRO A 521 -1.56 24.04 -11.28
C PRO A 521 -0.70 25.27 -10.94
N ALA A 522 -1.29 26.45 -11.01
CA ALA A 522 -0.64 27.70 -10.63
C ALA A 522 -0.65 27.98 -9.11
N GLY A 523 -1.32 27.13 -8.33
CA GLY A 523 -1.54 27.34 -6.90
C GLY A 523 -2.77 28.20 -6.62
N GLY A 524 -2.79 28.84 -5.45
CA GLY A 524 -3.91 29.64 -4.96
C GLY A 524 -4.76 28.91 -3.92
N ALA A 525 -5.91 29.48 -3.58
CA ALA A 525 -6.85 28.88 -2.66
C ALA A 525 -7.54 27.66 -3.27
N PRO A 526 -7.88 26.63 -2.48
CA PRO A 526 -8.63 25.48 -2.98
C PRO A 526 -10.03 25.91 -3.44
N LYS A 527 -10.46 25.42 -4.60
CA LYS A 527 -11.80 25.62 -5.16
C LYS A 527 -12.68 24.47 -4.72
N ILE A 528 -13.69 24.73 -3.91
CA ILE A 528 -14.61 23.72 -3.41
C ILE A 528 -15.47 23.18 -4.56
N LEU A 529 -15.49 21.86 -4.70
CA LEU A 529 -16.35 21.11 -5.63
C LEU A 529 -17.60 20.60 -4.92
N LEU A 530 -17.42 20.03 -3.73
CA LEU A 530 -18.48 19.52 -2.84
C LEU A 530 -18.20 20.06 -1.44
N LYS A 531 -19.15 20.74 -0.83
CA LYS A 531 -19.14 21.14 0.58
C LYS A 531 -20.03 20.18 1.34
N HIS A 532 -19.48 19.36 2.22
CA HIS A 532 -20.25 18.39 2.97
C HIS A 532 -21.05 19.06 4.09
N PRO A 533 -22.25 18.54 4.44
CA PRO A 533 -23.07 19.13 5.50
C PRO A 533 -22.36 19.07 6.86
N VAL A 534 -22.48 20.15 7.63
CA VAL A 534 -21.96 20.19 9.01
C VAL A 534 -22.66 19.17 9.90
N SER A 535 -23.94 18.89 9.65
CA SER A 535 -24.77 17.94 10.41
C SER A 535 -24.20 16.52 10.43
N VAL A 536 -23.43 16.13 9.41
CA VAL A 536 -22.81 14.80 9.32
C VAL A 536 -21.31 14.78 9.60
N ALA A 537 -20.72 15.91 10.00
CA ALA A 537 -19.29 16.05 10.24
C ALA A 537 -18.74 15.03 11.25
N GLN A 538 -19.51 14.70 12.29
CA GLN A 538 -19.11 13.69 13.29
C GLN A 538 -19.09 12.27 12.71
N ILE A 539 -20.06 11.93 11.87
CA ILE A 539 -20.11 10.63 11.19
C ILE A 539 -18.92 10.53 10.23
N GLU A 540 -18.69 11.56 9.42
CA GLU A 540 -17.58 11.62 8.48
C GLU A 540 -16.22 11.53 9.18
N SER A 541 -16.06 12.18 10.34
CA SER A 541 -14.84 12.10 11.17
C SER A 541 -14.60 10.71 11.76
N GLY A 542 -15.65 9.91 11.89
CA GLY A 542 -15.58 8.56 12.45
C GLY A 542 -14.93 7.51 11.53
N PHE A 543 -14.68 7.82 10.27
CA PHE A 543 -13.99 6.90 9.34
C PHE A 543 -12.48 6.91 9.58
N PHE A 544 -12.00 6.02 10.45
CA PHE A 544 -10.56 5.88 10.75
C PHE A 544 -9.82 5.15 9.65
N SER A 545 -8.56 5.58 9.38
CA SER A 545 -7.71 5.02 8.32
C SER A 545 -8.41 4.97 6.97
N ALA A 546 -9.26 5.97 6.69
CA ALA A 546 -10.19 5.97 5.60
C ALA A 546 -9.52 5.83 4.22
N GLY A 547 -10.19 5.07 3.35
CA GLY A 547 -9.98 5.11 1.91
C GLY A 547 -10.91 6.16 1.27
N TYR A 548 -10.47 6.73 0.14
CA TYR A 548 -11.19 7.79 -0.56
C TYR A 548 -11.32 7.46 -2.04
N ALA A 549 -12.47 7.74 -2.62
CA ALA A 549 -12.68 7.71 -4.06
C ALA A 549 -13.51 8.92 -4.51
N TYR A 550 -13.24 9.41 -5.71
CA TYR A 550 -14.02 10.45 -6.35
C TYR A 550 -14.23 10.09 -7.82
N GLY A 551 -15.44 10.15 -8.29
CA GLY A 551 -15.77 9.85 -9.69
C GLY A 551 -17.21 10.20 -9.98
N SER A 552 -17.51 10.56 -11.22
CA SER A 552 -18.85 10.93 -11.66
C SER A 552 -19.54 12.00 -10.78
N GLY A 553 -18.72 12.95 -10.24
CA GLY A 553 -19.23 14.01 -9.36
C GLY A 553 -19.58 13.54 -7.93
N THR A 554 -19.31 12.30 -7.58
CA THR A 554 -19.55 11.71 -6.27
C THR A 554 -18.25 11.45 -5.54
N PHE A 555 -18.19 11.83 -4.26
CA PHE A 555 -17.10 11.48 -3.34
C PHE A 555 -17.56 10.37 -2.41
N VAL A 556 -16.72 9.40 -2.17
CA VAL A 556 -16.95 8.30 -1.24
C VAL A 556 -15.78 8.21 -0.27
N ILE A 557 -16.11 8.18 1.01
CA ILE A 557 -15.21 7.81 2.10
C ILE A 557 -15.58 6.42 2.61
N ALA A 558 -14.61 5.56 2.84
CA ALA A 558 -14.81 4.22 3.38
C ALA A 558 -13.88 3.96 4.56
N ALA A 559 -14.35 3.19 5.54
CA ALA A 559 -13.51 2.74 6.64
C ALA A 559 -12.32 1.90 6.12
N GLY A 560 -11.13 2.09 6.65
CA GLY A 560 -9.98 1.26 6.31
C GLY A 560 -9.95 -0.07 7.06
N ARG A 561 -10.76 -0.18 8.12
CA ARG A 561 -10.95 -1.40 8.92
C ARG A 561 -12.32 -1.37 9.57
N VAL A 562 -12.95 -2.52 9.68
CA VAL A 562 -14.16 -2.75 10.46
C VAL A 562 -13.83 -3.68 11.62
N SER A 563 -14.19 -3.31 12.82
CA SER A 563 -14.09 -4.11 14.04
C SER A 563 -15.08 -3.60 15.06
N ALA A 564 -15.59 -4.48 15.89
CA ALA A 564 -16.54 -4.18 16.96
C ALA A 564 -16.22 -5.01 18.20
N THR A 565 -16.89 -4.72 19.32
CA THR A 565 -16.72 -5.47 20.58
C THR A 565 -17.69 -6.63 20.68
N ASN A 566 -18.79 -6.58 19.89
CA ASN A 566 -19.81 -7.62 19.81
C ASN A 566 -20.54 -7.55 18.47
N ASP A 567 -21.30 -8.60 18.13
CA ASP A 567 -21.97 -8.75 16.84
C ASP A 567 -23.04 -7.68 16.58
N ALA A 568 -23.67 -7.14 17.62
CA ALA A 568 -24.65 -6.07 17.48
C ALA A 568 -23.97 -4.76 17.04
N GLU A 569 -22.88 -4.37 17.71
CA GLU A 569 -22.08 -3.20 17.31
C GLU A 569 -21.44 -3.38 15.93
N GLU A 570 -21.07 -4.62 15.58
CA GLU A 570 -20.50 -4.93 14.29
C GLU A 570 -21.45 -4.55 13.15
N LYS A 571 -22.72 -4.93 13.24
CA LYS A 571 -23.75 -4.62 12.25
C LYS A 571 -24.06 -3.11 12.13
N GLU A 572 -23.83 -2.35 13.19
CA GLU A 572 -24.02 -0.90 13.20
C GLU A 572 -22.79 -0.10 12.74
N THR A 573 -21.64 -0.78 12.59
CA THR A 573 -20.40 -0.11 12.18
C THR A 573 -20.52 0.48 10.79
N LYS A 574 -20.27 1.78 10.66
CA LYS A 574 -20.33 2.50 9.38
C LYS A 574 -19.17 2.08 8.49
N THR A 575 -19.47 1.72 7.25
CA THR A 575 -18.47 1.20 6.29
C THR A 575 -18.16 2.13 5.13
N MET A 576 -19.16 2.83 4.60
CA MET A 576 -18.96 3.83 3.54
C MET A 576 -19.99 4.96 3.67
N MET A 577 -19.61 6.16 3.18
CA MET A 577 -20.50 7.32 3.05
C MET A 577 -20.23 8.01 1.72
N GLY A 578 -21.27 8.36 0.99
CA GLY A 578 -21.21 8.99 -0.32
C GLY A 578 -21.82 10.39 -0.34
N PHE A 579 -21.20 11.31 -1.07
CA PHE A 579 -21.64 12.70 -1.24
C PHE A 579 -21.64 13.10 -2.71
N SER A 580 -22.71 13.81 -3.14
CA SER A 580 -22.77 14.42 -4.46
C SER A 580 -23.44 15.80 -4.42
N LYS A 581 -23.51 16.50 -5.57
CA LYS A 581 -24.26 17.76 -5.68
C LYS A 581 -25.75 17.56 -5.51
#